data_c184523fef4fa80d8adddf5788311150
#
_entry.id   c184523fef4fa80d8adddf5788311150
#
_cell.length_a   1.000
_cell.length_b   1.000
_cell.length_c   1.000
_cell.angle_alpha   90.00
_cell.angle_beta   90.00
_cell.angle_gamma   90.00
#
_symmetry.space_group_name_H-M   'P 1'
#
loop_
_entity.id
_entity.type
_entity.pdbx_description
1 polymer ?
#
loop_
_entity_poly.entity_id
_entity_poly.type
_entity_poly.pdbx_seq_one_letter_code
_entity_poly.pdbx_strand_id
1 'polypeptide(L)'
;MKLTQLETPEQRIEALEKIVQPFKERAATYDEEGSFPFENFNDLKQSGYPALTVPKKYGGVGISLYEMIRHQETIAIADGSTALSIGWHVGITKHLGETNGWQEEMYAAFATDVVNRGALLNNASTERATGSPTRGGKPETCAKKVDNGWIINGRKTFTTMVPILDYFVVTASIDGTNQVGSFLIERTNDGVSIEETWDSIAMKATGSHDLVLTNAKLKRDHLVAYLKPGHKPAAGWLLHIPACYLGIAKAAQQYAIHFATTYSPSSIQGTISEIPAVQQKLGEMELRKLQCEHFLYSVAKKWDETSEDIRQTMKPELSAVKLSVVNQSIEIVDLAMRIVGARSLSKKNPLQRYYRDVRAGLHNPPMDDMTLSSLATKSIQEHR
;
A
#
# COMPACT_ATOMS: atom_id res chain seq x y z
N MET A 1 -5.27 21.33 -11.58
CA MET A 1 -4.75 21.91 -10.31
C MET A 1 -3.74 20.89 -9.75
N LYS A 2 -2.54 21.34 -9.37
CA LYS A 2 -1.54 20.43 -8.78
C LYS A 2 -1.67 20.42 -7.26
N LEU A 3 -1.73 19.24 -6.68
CA LEU A 3 -1.78 19.03 -5.23
C LEU A 3 -0.54 19.62 -4.53
N THR A 4 0.60 19.58 -5.22
CA THR A 4 1.87 20.15 -4.71
C THR A 4 1.85 21.68 -4.54
N GLN A 5 0.85 22.37 -5.09
CA GLN A 5 0.70 23.83 -4.99
C GLN A 5 -0.29 24.26 -3.91
N LEU A 6 -0.96 23.30 -3.26
CA LEU A 6 -1.92 23.59 -2.19
C LEU A 6 -1.20 23.64 -0.85
N GLU A 7 -1.60 24.59 0.01
CA GLU A 7 -0.88 24.89 1.24
C GLU A 7 -1.25 23.97 2.40
N THR A 8 -2.56 23.64 2.52
CA THR A 8 -3.03 22.88 3.69
C THR A 8 -3.39 21.43 3.36
N PRO A 9 -3.31 20.51 4.35
CA PRO A 9 -3.77 19.13 4.19
C PRO A 9 -5.23 19.03 3.75
N GLU A 10 -6.11 19.89 4.29
CA GLU A 10 -7.55 19.90 3.98
C GLU A 10 -7.78 20.24 2.52
N GLN A 11 -7.11 21.27 1.99
CA GLN A 11 -7.18 21.62 0.58
C GLN A 11 -6.73 20.47 -0.32
N ARG A 12 -5.65 19.76 0.07
CA ARG A 12 -5.16 18.62 -0.71
C ARG A 12 -6.12 17.44 -0.68
N ILE A 13 -6.73 17.15 0.46
CA ILE A 13 -7.73 16.07 0.59
C ILE A 13 -8.96 16.41 -0.27
N GLU A 14 -9.51 17.61 -0.15
CA GLU A 14 -10.67 18.04 -0.95
C GLU A 14 -10.40 17.99 -2.46
N ALA A 15 -9.20 18.40 -2.87
CA ALA A 15 -8.79 18.32 -4.27
C ALA A 15 -8.61 16.87 -4.73
N LEU A 16 -8.04 16.02 -3.88
CA LEU A 16 -7.86 14.60 -4.16
C LEU A 16 -9.21 13.88 -4.31
N GLU A 17 -10.20 14.17 -3.48
CA GLU A 17 -11.56 13.63 -3.60
C GLU A 17 -12.16 13.90 -4.99
N LYS A 18 -11.94 15.09 -5.54
CA LYS A 18 -12.38 15.44 -6.91
C LYS A 18 -11.61 14.68 -7.99
N ILE A 19 -10.29 14.51 -7.80
CA ILE A 19 -9.42 13.78 -8.75
C ILE A 19 -9.79 12.30 -8.82
N VAL A 20 -10.11 11.67 -7.69
CA VAL A 20 -10.39 10.24 -7.64
C VAL A 20 -11.85 9.87 -7.94
N GLN A 21 -12.74 10.86 -8.11
CA GLN A 21 -14.14 10.59 -8.42
C GLN A 21 -14.33 9.68 -9.64
N PRO A 22 -13.62 9.85 -10.78
CA PRO A 22 -13.73 8.94 -11.93
C PRO A 22 -13.21 7.52 -11.66
N PHE A 23 -12.33 7.32 -10.67
CA PHE A 23 -11.76 6.00 -10.38
C PHE A 23 -12.85 5.02 -9.95
N LYS A 24 -13.88 5.50 -9.25
CA LYS A 24 -15.00 4.70 -8.77
C LYS A 24 -15.79 4.04 -9.92
N GLU A 25 -15.95 4.77 -11.03
CA GLU A 25 -16.64 4.26 -12.22
C GLU A 25 -15.77 3.28 -12.99
N ARG A 26 -14.46 3.57 -13.13
CA ARG A 26 -13.49 2.74 -13.86
C ARG A 26 -13.16 1.43 -13.13
N ALA A 27 -13.21 1.42 -11.79
CA ALA A 27 -12.77 0.31 -10.97
C ALA A 27 -13.49 -1.03 -11.26
N ALA A 28 -14.75 -0.99 -11.69
CA ALA A 28 -15.48 -2.19 -12.07
C ALA A 28 -14.91 -2.85 -13.33
N THR A 29 -14.58 -2.04 -14.33
CA THR A 29 -13.99 -2.50 -15.60
C THR A 29 -12.60 -3.11 -15.37
N TYR A 30 -11.73 -2.41 -14.65
CA TYR A 30 -10.40 -2.92 -14.34
C TYR A 30 -10.42 -4.23 -13.52
N ASP A 31 -11.39 -4.38 -12.59
CA ASP A 31 -11.57 -5.62 -11.83
C ASP A 31 -12.08 -6.76 -12.72
N GLU A 32 -13.02 -6.50 -13.63
CA GLU A 32 -13.56 -7.51 -14.54
C GLU A 32 -12.48 -8.01 -15.51
N GLU A 33 -11.76 -7.10 -16.14
CA GLU A 33 -10.72 -7.40 -17.12
C GLU A 33 -9.41 -7.89 -16.48
N GLY A 34 -9.16 -7.57 -15.22
CA GLY A 34 -7.85 -7.75 -14.59
C GLY A 34 -6.79 -6.81 -15.15
N SER A 35 -7.21 -5.72 -15.79
CA SER A 35 -6.31 -4.75 -16.44
C SER A 35 -5.76 -3.73 -15.44
N PHE A 36 -4.55 -3.21 -15.73
CA PHE A 36 -3.91 -2.20 -14.89
C PHE A 36 -4.54 -0.80 -15.12
N PRO A 37 -4.83 0.00 -14.07
CA PRO A 37 -5.58 1.26 -14.17
C PRO A 37 -4.70 2.45 -14.63
N PHE A 38 -4.15 2.39 -15.84
CA PHE A 38 -3.27 3.42 -16.39
C PHE A 38 -3.85 4.83 -16.29
N GLU A 39 -5.15 4.99 -16.55
CA GLU A 39 -5.82 6.29 -16.52
C GLU A 39 -5.81 6.89 -15.11
N ASN A 40 -6.05 6.07 -14.06
CA ASN A 40 -6.01 6.53 -12.67
C ASN A 40 -4.60 7.02 -12.32
N PHE A 41 -3.55 6.31 -12.76
CA PHE A 41 -2.18 6.73 -12.54
C PHE A 41 -1.78 7.98 -13.32
N ASN A 42 -2.31 8.17 -14.53
CA ASN A 42 -2.12 9.41 -15.29
C ASN A 42 -2.75 10.60 -14.55
N ASP A 43 -3.97 10.46 -14.03
CA ASP A 43 -4.64 11.49 -13.24
C ASP A 43 -3.82 11.84 -11.97
N LEU A 44 -3.31 10.82 -11.25
CA LEU A 44 -2.44 11.02 -10.10
C LEU A 44 -1.11 11.71 -10.47
N LYS A 45 -0.45 11.31 -11.55
CA LYS A 45 0.79 11.94 -12.03
C LYS A 45 0.55 13.40 -12.42
N GLN A 46 -0.51 13.69 -13.17
CA GLN A 46 -0.88 15.05 -13.58
C GLN A 46 -1.18 15.97 -12.39
N SER A 47 -1.75 15.43 -11.33
CA SER A 47 -2.02 16.17 -10.08
C SER A 47 -0.76 16.42 -9.24
N GLY A 48 0.36 15.80 -9.54
CA GLY A 48 1.61 15.85 -8.75
C GLY A 48 1.57 14.97 -7.51
N TYR A 49 0.60 14.05 -7.39
CA TYR A 49 0.45 13.17 -6.22
C TYR A 49 1.71 12.39 -5.86
N PRO A 50 2.49 11.80 -6.80
CA PRO A 50 3.71 11.06 -6.47
C PRO A 50 4.75 11.85 -5.69
N ALA A 51 4.79 13.18 -5.86
CA ALA A 51 5.77 14.06 -5.23
C ALA A 51 5.37 14.54 -3.82
N LEU A 52 4.17 14.20 -3.34
CA LEU A 52 3.68 14.72 -2.06
C LEU A 52 4.54 14.30 -0.86
N THR A 53 5.09 13.09 -0.88
CA THR A 53 5.94 12.57 0.20
C THR A 53 7.43 12.85 0.01
N VAL A 54 7.84 13.37 -1.13
CA VAL A 54 9.22 13.84 -1.36
C VAL A 54 9.50 15.04 -0.43
N PRO A 55 10.63 15.07 0.30
CA PRO A 55 10.98 16.19 1.16
C PRO A 55 11.08 17.53 0.43
N LYS A 56 10.75 18.62 1.13
CA LYS A 56 10.77 19.99 0.57
C LYS A 56 12.12 20.38 -0.05
N LYS A 57 13.23 19.92 0.55
CA LYS A 57 14.59 20.19 0.04
C LYS A 57 14.83 19.68 -1.38
N TYR A 58 14.03 18.72 -1.85
CA TYR A 58 14.08 18.18 -3.22
C TYR A 58 12.89 18.62 -4.09
N GLY A 59 12.12 19.61 -3.66
CA GLY A 59 11.00 20.18 -4.41
C GLY A 59 9.65 19.48 -4.21
N GLY A 60 9.55 18.52 -3.30
CA GLY A 60 8.28 17.91 -2.90
C GLY A 60 7.54 18.73 -1.83
N VAL A 61 6.45 18.18 -1.29
CA VAL A 61 5.67 18.79 -0.21
C VAL A 61 6.13 18.30 1.17
N GLY A 62 6.57 17.06 1.28
CA GLY A 62 6.97 16.44 2.54
C GLY A 62 5.79 16.27 3.50
N ILE A 63 4.65 15.78 3.00
CA ILE A 63 3.45 15.59 3.83
C ILE A 63 3.71 14.64 5.00
N SER A 64 2.95 14.84 6.10
CA SER A 64 3.02 13.99 7.29
C SER A 64 2.55 12.56 7.01
N LEU A 65 2.85 11.61 7.91
CA LEU A 65 2.32 10.25 7.82
C LEU A 65 0.80 10.27 7.98
N TYR A 66 0.28 11.07 8.91
CA TYR A 66 -1.16 11.24 9.11
C TYR A 66 -1.87 11.71 7.83
N GLU A 67 -1.31 12.70 7.14
CA GLU A 67 -1.87 13.17 5.88
C GLU A 67 -1.79 12.08 4.78
N MET A 68 -0.66 11.39 4.67
CA MET A 68 -0.47 10.32 3.70
C MET A 68 -1.51 9.20 3.85
N ILE A 69 -1.81 8.76 5.07
CA ILE A 69 -2.82 7.70 5.28
C ILE A 69 -4.24 8.19 4.99
N ARG A 70 -4.56 9.47 5.24
CA ARG A 70 -5.84 10.08 4.86
C ARG A 70 -6.02 10.10 3.34
N HIS A 71 -4.96 10.46 2.60
CA HIS A 71 -4.97 10.37 1.14
C HIS A 71 -5.15 8.93 0.65
N GLN A 72 -4.46 7.99 1.28
CA GLN A 72 -4.55 6.57 0.95
C GLN A 72 -5.98 6.05 1.09
N GLU A 73 -6.64 6.41 2.17
CA GLU A 73 -8.03 6.08 2.44
C GLU A 73 -8.97 6.70 1.40
N THR A 74 -8.78 7.98 1.06
CA THR A 74 -9.56 8.69 0.05
C THR A 74 -9.50 7.99 -1.32
N ILE A 75 -8.30 7.60 -1.75
CA ILE A 75 -8.13 6.84 -3.01
C ILE A 75 -8.82 5.47 -2.92
N ALA A 76 -8.69 4.79 -1.78
CA ALA A 76 -9.22 3.43 -1.60
C ALA A 76 -10.75 3.38 -1.55
N ILE A 77 -11.42 4.45 -1.09
CA ILE A 77 -12.88 4.59 -1.18
C ILE A 77 -13.33 4.57 -2.65
N ALA A 78 -12.54 5.09 -3.56
CA ALA A 78 -12.82 5.09 -4.99
C ALA A 78 -12.36 3.79 -5.67
N ASP A 79 -11.09 3.40 -5.47
CA ASP A 79 -10.50 2.16 -6.01
C ASP A 79 -9.35 1.63 -5.14
N GLY A 80 -9.59 0.46 -4.50
CA GLY A 80 -8.62 -0.19 -3.62
C GLY A 80 -7.34 -0.63 -4.33
N SER A 81 -7.43 -1.08 -5.58
CA SER A 81 -6.24 -1.52 -6.35
C SER A 81 -5.31 -0.37 -6.68
N THR A 82 -5.84 0.78 -7.12
CA THR A 82 -5.04 2.00 -7.33
C THR A 82 -4.43 2.48 -6.01
N ALA A 83 -5.22 2.49 -4.92
CA ALA A 83 -4.73 2.92 -3.61
C ALA A 83 -3.57 2.05 -3.12
N LEU A 84 -3.74 0.72 -3.08
CA LEU A 84 -2.67 -0.19 -2.63
C LEU A 84 -1.40 0.01 -3.46
N SER A 85 -1.55 0.15 -4.77
CA SER A 85 -0.43 0.29 -5.69
C SER A 85 0.35 1.58 -5.46
N ILE A 86 -0.30 2.75 -5.47
CA ILE A 86 0.39 4.02 -5.28
C ILE A 86 0.92 4.19 -3.84
N GLY A 87 0.26 3.53 -2.87
CA GLY A 87 0.67 3.52 -1.47
C GLY A 87 2.10 3.01 -1.25
N TRP A 88 2.53 2.03 -2.04
CA TRP A 88 3.93 1.57 -1.99
C TRP A 88 4.89 2.68 -2.38
N HIS A 89 4.64 3.38 -3.49
CA HIS A 89 5.50 4.47 -3.94
C HIS A 89 5.61 5.58 -2.91
N VAL A 90 4.47 6.16 -2.49
CA VAL A 90 4.48 7.29 -1.56
C VAL A 90 5.03 6.91 -0.18
N GLY A 91 4.77 5.68 0.26
CA GLY A 91 5.29 5.16 1.53
C GLY A 91 6.80 4.98 1.51
N ILE A 92 7.34 4.32 0.48
CA ILE A 92 8.79 4.09 0.33
C ILE A 92 9.52 5.43 0.14
N THR A 93 9.00 6.32 -0.70
CA THR A 93 9.57 7.65 -0.93
C THR A 93 9.65 8.46 0.36
N LYS A 94 8.58 8.44 1.19
CA LYS A 94 8.57 9.06 2.51
C LYS A 94 9.65 8.46 3.42
N HIS A 95 9.67 7.14 3.54
CA HIS A 95 10.62 6.43 4.39
C HIS A 95 12.08 6.74 4.04
N LEU A 96 12.42 6.70 2.76
CA LEU A 96 13.77 7.01 2.29
C LEU A 96 14.17 8.46 2.60
N GLY A 97 13.23 9.40 2.46
CA GLY A 97 13.46 10.81 2.80
C GLY A 97 13.58 11.09 4.29
N GLU A 98 12.97 10.26 5.15
CA GLU A 98 13.03 10.39 6.62
C GLU A 98 14.27 9.73 7.22
N THR A 99 14.74 8.61 6.64
CA THR A 99 15.79 7.78 7.25
C THR A 99 17.18 7.96 6.62
N ASN A 100 17.32 8.77 5.57
CA ASN A 100 18.53 8.88 4.77
C ASN A 100 19.08 7.48 4.39
N GLY A 101 18.16 6.57 4.02
CA GLY A 101 18.46 5.15 3.81
C GLY A 101 19.33 4.86 2.58
N TRP A 102 19.49 5.84 1.68
CA TRP A 102 20.37 5.79 0.49
C TRP A 102 21.46 6.86 0.58
N GLN A 103 22.46 6.77 -0.32
CA GLN A 103 23.38 7.87 -0.55
C GLN A 103 22.63 9.11 -1.02
N GLU A 104 23.03 10.29 -0.50
CA GLU A 104 22.33 11.56 -0.73
C GLU A 104 22.12 11.87 -2.22
N GLU A 105 23.17 11.67 -3.03
CA GLU A 105 23.15 11.95 -4.47
C GLU A 105 22.14 11.03 -5.20
N MET A 106 22.09 9.76 -4.82
CA MET A 106 21.17 8.79 -5.42
C MET A 106 19.72 9.12 -5.08
N TYR A 107 19.45 9.44 -3.81
CA TYR A 107 18.10 9.83 -3.39
C TYR A 107 17.68 11.17 -4.02
N ALA A 108 18.60 12.16 -4.11
CA ALA A 108 18.33 13.44 -4.73
C ALA A 108 17.97 13.30 -6.22
N ALA A 109 18.71 12.47 -6.95
CA ALA A 109 18.41 12.19 -8.36
C ALA A 109 17.03 11.55 -8.53
N PHE A 110 16.71 10.52 -7.76
CA PHE A 110 15.39 9.87 -7.75
C PHE A 110 14.28 10.87 -7.38
N ALA A 111 14.44 11.62 -6.29
CA ALA A 111 13.45 12.58 -5.80
C ALA A 111 13.17 13.69 -6.84
N THR A 112 14.22 14.18 -7.50
CA THR A 112 14.10 15.16 -8.60
C THR A 112 13.28 14.59 -9.75
N ASP A 113 13.48 13.33 -10.10
CA ASP A 113 12.75 12.67 -11.15
C ASP A 113 11.26 12.45 -10.80
N VAL A 114 10.97 12.11 -9.53
CA VAL A 114 9.60 12.05 -9.01
C VAL A 114 8.90 13.41 -9.15
N VAL A 115 9.57 14.49 -8.75
CA VAL A 115 9.00 15.85 -8.80
C VAL A 115 8.77 16.32 -10.24
N ASN A 116 9.71 16.07 -11.14
CA ASN A 116 9.68 16.60 -12.50
C ASN A 116 8.70 15.85 -13.42
N ARG A 117 8.66 14.53 -13.34
CA ARG A 117 7.85 13.71 -14.28
C ARG A 117 6.90 12.71 -13.58
N GLY A 118 6.82 12.70 -12.26
CA GLY A 118 6.01 11.74 -11.53
C GLY A 118 6.55 10.31 -11.63
N ALA A 119 7.88 10.13 -11.61
CA ALA A 119 8.50 8.82 -11.63
C ALA A 119 8.04 7.95 -10.47
N LEU A 120 7.81 6.66 -10.71
CA LEU A 120 7.27 5.72 -9.73
C LEU A 120 8.29 4.65 -9.37
N LEU A 121 8.30 4.26 -8.09
CA LEU A 121 9.20 3.27 -7.53
C LEU A 121 8.44 2.28 -6.66
N ASN A 122 8.87 1.01 -6.67
CA ASN A 122 8.46 0.03 -5.68
C ASN A 122 9.62 -0.94 -5.34
N ASN A 123 9.50 -1.58 -4.17
CA ASN A 123 10.38 -2.68 -3.78
C ASN A 123 9.99 -3.97 -4.50
N ALA A 124 10.98 -4.66 -5.05
CA ALA A 124 10.87 -5.99 -5.65
C ALA A 124 11.72 -6.97 -4.84
N SER A 125 11.12 -7.57 -3.81
CA SER A 125 11.85 -8.36 -2.81
C SER A 125 11.39 -9.81 -2.72
N THR A 126 10.13 -10.12 -3.08
CA THR A 126 9.53 -11.45 -2.94
C THR A 126 9.93 -12.38 -4.07
N GLU A 127 10.19 -13.65 -3.77
CA GLU A 127 10.52 -14.71 -4.74
C GLU A 127 9.65 -15.95 -4.49
N ARG A 128 9.43 -16.76 -5.53
CA ARG A 128 8.57 -17.95 -5.41
C ARG A 128 9.14 -18.98 -4.43
N ALA A 129 10.44 -19.24 -4.47
CA ALA A 129 11.08 -20.26 -3.64
C ALA A 129 11.37 -19.80 -2.21
N THR A 130 11.81 -18.55 -2.03
CA THR A 130 12.22 -18.02 -0.72
C THR A 130 11.12 -17.24 -0.02
N GLY A 131 10.04 -16.91 -0.73
CA GLY A 131 8.91 -16.13 -0.21
C GLY A 131 9.31 -14.68 0.09
N SER A 132 8.60 -14.08 1.05
CA SER A 132 8.88 -12.72 1.49
C SER A 132 10.14 -12.68 2.36
N PRO A 133 11.05 -11.71 2.17
CA PRO A 133 12.23 -11.53 3.02
C PRO A 133 11.87 -11.19 4.48
N THR A 134 10.61 -10.93 4.78
CA THR A 134 10.12 -10.75 6.15
C THR A 134 10.34 -11.97 7.03
N ARG A 135 10.48 -13.17 6.46
CA ARG A 135 10.78 -14.42 7.18
C ARG A 135 12.25 -14.79 7.23
N GLY A 136 13.15 -13.94 6.68
CA GLY A 136 14.61 -14.10 6.84
C GLY A 136 15.31 -14.98 5.79
N GLY A 137 14.63 -15.32 4.68
CA GLY A 137 15.26 -16.07 3.58
C GLY A 137 16.32 -15.26 2.84
N LYS A 138 17.41 -15.92 2.40
CA LYS A 138 18.38 -15.32 1.49
C LYS A 138 17.80 -15.34 0.07
N PRO A 139 17.80 -14.21 -0.68
CA PRO A 139 17.29 -14.19 -2.05
C PRO A 139 18.04 -15.12 -3.00
N GLU A 140 17.31 -15.77 -3.91
CA GLU A 140 17.91 -16.50 -5.05
C GLU A 140 18.44 -15.53 -6.10
N THR A 141 17.79 -14.35 -6.26
CA THR A 141 18.32 -13.25 -7.09
C THR A 141 19.73 -12.95 -6.62
N CYS A 142 20.68 -12.99 -7.54
CA CYS A 142 22.11 -12.87 -7.26
C CYS A 142 22.72 -11.67 -7.96
N ALA A 143 23.52 -10.91 -7.22
CA ALA A 143 24.33 -9.80 -7.70
C ALA A 143 25.79 -10.20 -7.70
N LYS A 144 26.38 -10.36 -8.89
CA LYS A 144 27.80 -10.61 -9.07
C LYS A 144 28.57 -9.31 -9.25
N LYS A 145 29.57 -9.09 -8.41
CA LYS A 145 30.46 -7.94 -8.53
C LYS A 145 31.37 -8.09 -9.75
N VAL A 146 31.50 -7.02 -10.53
CA VAL A 146 32.40 -6.88 -11.67
C VAL A 146 33.24 -5.60 -11.53
N ASP A 147 34.24 -5.40 -12.38
CA ASP A 147 35.20 -4.29 -12.24
C ASP A 147 34.53 -2.91 -12.10
N ASN A 148 33.49 -2.64 -12.87
CA ASN A 148 32.81 -1.33 -12.91
C ASN A 148 31.41 -1.33 -12.28
N GLY A 149 31.03 -2.38 -11.51
CA GLY A 149 29.69 -2.41 -10.93
C GLY A 149 29.19 -3.81 -10.59
N TRP A 150 27.98 -4.12 -11.07
CA TRP A 150 27.25 -5.35 -10.74
C TRP A 150 26.55 -5.93 -11.97
N ILE A 151 26.42 -7.25 -11.97
CA ILE A 151 25.52 -7.97 -12.89
C ILE A 151 24.51 -8.70 -12.04
N ILE A 152 23.23 -8.45 -12.27
CA ILE A 152 22.13 -9.04 -11.49
C ILE A 152 21.33 -10.00 -12.37
N ASN A 153 21.09 -11.19 -11.82
CA ASN A 153 20.21 -12.20 -12.41
C ASN A 153 19.21 -12.70 -11.36
N GLY A 154 17.97 -12.89 -11.78
CA GLY A 154 16.92 -13.43 -10.91
C GLY A 154 15.52 -13.07 -11.33
N ARG A 155 14.56 -13.44 -10.48
CA ARG A 155 13.13 -13.19 -10.69
C ARG A 155 12.49 -12.76 -9.40
N LYS A 156 11.68 -11.70 -9.45
CA LYS A 156 10.85 -11.22 -8.36
C LYS A 156 9.39 -11.38 -8.72
N THR A 157 8.59 -11.78 -7.74
CA THR A 157 7.14 -11.93 -7.88
C THR A 157 6.40 -10.92 -7.01
N PHE A 158 5.12 -10.74 -7.25
CA PHE A 158 4.29 -9.74 -6.54
C PHE A 158 4.85 -8.32 -6.67
N THR A 159 5.41 -7.96 -7.83
CA THR A 159 5.93 -6.62 -8.05
C THR A 159 4.77 -5.67 -8.40
N THR A 160 4.05 -5.25 -7.37
CA THR A 160 2.88 -4.38 -7.50
C THR A 160 3.21 -3.13 -8.30
N MET A 161 2.28 -2.75 -9.22
CA MET A 161 2.43 -1.59 -10.10
C MET A 161 3.54 -1.75 -11.16
N VAL A 162 4.03 -2.97 -11.40
CA VAL A 162 5.13 -3.19 -12.35
C VAL A 162 4.87 -2.67 -13.77
N PRO A 163 3.63 -2.61 -14.31
CA PRO A 163 3.40 -2.06 -15.65
C PRO A 163 3.82 -0.59 -15.82
N ILE A 164 3.89 0.19 -14.73
CA ILE A 164 4.13 1.64 -14.81
C ILE A 164 5.33 2.11 -13.96
N LEU A 165 6.02 1.22 -13.26
CA LEU A 165 7.20 1.58 -12.46
C LEU A 165 8.34 2.08 -13.35
N ASP A 166 9.00 3.14 -12.94
CA ASP A 166 10.21 3.67 -13.52
C ASP A 166 11.47 3.08 -12.85
N TYR A 167 11.35 2.76 -11.56
CA TYR A 167 12.43 2.27 -10.71
C TYR A 167 12.00 1.06 -9.89
N PHE A 168 12.92 0.12 -9.73
CA PHE A 168 12.79 -1.08 -8.90
C PHE A 168 13.87 -1.09 -7.82
N VAL A 169 13.49 -1.26 -6.55
CA VAL A 169 14.45 -1.55 -5.48
C VAL A 169 14.50 -3.05 -5.29
N VAL A 170 15.52 -3.68 -5.84
CA VAL A 170 15.65 -5.14 -5.89
C VAL A 170 16.56 -5.63 -4.77
N THR A 171 16.09 -6.60 -3.98
CA THR A 171 16.95 -7.32 -3.02
C THR A 171 17.68 -8.47 -3.72
N ALA A 172 18.99 -8.55 -3.57
CA ALA A 172 19.79 -9.63 -4.13
C ALA A 172 20.87 -10.12 -3.16
N SER A 173 21.17 -11.41 -3.20
CA SER A 173 22.34 -11.99 -2.57
C SER A 173 23.60 -11.52 -3.29
N ILE A 174 24.64 -11.17 -2.56
CA ILE A 174 25.93 -10.79 -3.15
C ILE A 174 26.78 -12.06 -3.30
N ASP A 175 27.12 -12.38 -4.55
CA ASP A 175 27.89 -13.58 -4.91
C ASP A 175 29.19 -13.70 -4.11
N GLY A 176 29.52 -14.91 -3.69
CA GLY A 176 30.72 -15.19 -2.88
C GLY A 176 30.65 -14.66 -1.44
N THR A 177 29.52 -14.13 -0.96
CA THR A 177 29.35 -13.59 0.40
C THR A 177 28.06 -14.06 1.08
N ASN A 178 27.92 -13.75 2.38
CA ASN A 178 26.65 -13.90 3.11
C ASN A 178 25.82 -12.60 3.14
N GLN A 179 26.20 -11.58 2.39
CA GLN A 179 25.54 -10.30 2.38
C GLN A 179 24.34 -10.30 1.42
N VAL A 180 23.35 -9.46 1.76
CA VAL A 180 22.22 -9.13 0.90
C VAL A 180 22.23 -7.63 0.66
N GLY A 181 22.13 -7.22 -0.60
CA GLY A 181 22.08 -5.83 -1.00
C GLY A 181 20.70 -5.43 -1.53
N SER A 182 20.39 -4.14 -1.42
CA SER A 182 19.31 -3.48 -2.14
C SER A 182 19.90 -2.71 -3.31
N PHE A 183 19.40 -2.95 -4.51
CA PHE A 183 19.88 -2.37 -5.75
C PHE A 183 18.78 -1.54 -6.41
N LEU A 184 19.08 -0.29 -6.77
CA LEU A 184 18.18 0.54 -7.57
C LEU A 184 18.38 0.21 -9.05
N ILE A 185 17.32 -0.23 -9.70
CA ILE A 185 17.32 -0.62 -11.13
C ILE A 185 16.30 0.23 -11.86
N GLU A 186 16.71 0.85 -12.94
CA GLU A 186 15.83 1.58 -13.86
C GLU A 186 15.10 0.62 -14.80
N ARG A 187 13.84 0.93 -15.13
CA ARG A 187 13.05 0.17 -16.11
C ARG A 187 13.75 0.07 -17.49
N THR A 188 14.49 1.11 -17.84
CA THR A 188 15.21 1.22 -19.13
C THR A 188 16.45 0.34 -19.21
N ASN A 189 16.83 -0.36 -18.15
CA ASN A 189 17.97 -1.28 -18.17
C ASN A 189 17.69 -2.46 -19.10
N ASP A 190 18.60 -2.74 -20.02
CA ASP A 190 18.47 -3.81 -21.05
C ASP A 190 18.22 -5.21 -20.46
N GLY A 191 18.64 -5.43 -19.21
CA GLY A 191 18.44 -6.69 -18.50
C GLY A 191 17.10 -6.82 -17.80
N VAL A 192 16.20 -5.83 -17.88
CA VAL A 192 14.88 -5.81 -17.24
C VAL A 192 13.80 -6.28 -18.20
N SER A 193 13.02 -7.25 -17.78
CA SER A 193 11.80 -7.64 -18.47
C SER A 193 10.67 -7.94 -17.47
N ILE A 194 9.44 -7.91 -17.94
CA ILE A 194 8.24 -8.19 -17.15
C ILE A 194 7.53 -9.38 -17.79
N GLU A 195 7.20 -10.36 -16.97
CA GLU A 195 6.32 -11.46 -17.38
C GLU A 195 4.95 -11.28 -16.72
N GLU A 196 3.90 -11.26 -17.53
CA GLU A 196 2.52 -11.13 -17.09
C GLU A 196 2.05 -12.42 -16.41
N THR A 197 2.18 -12.45 -15.08
CA THR A 197 1.92 -13.63 -14.26
C THR A 197 0.88 -13.36 -13.17
N TRP A 198 0.36 -12.11 -13.08
CA TRP A 198 -0.58 -11.76 -12.04
C TRP A 198 -1.94 -12.40 -12.30
N ASP A 199 -2.32 -13.37 -11.46
CA ASP A 199 -3.58 -14.09 -11.49
C ASP A 199 -4.13 -14.20 -10.06
N SER A 200 -4.99 -13.27 -9.69
CA SER A 200 -5.54 -13.17 -8.34
C SER A 200 -7.03 -12.88 -8.39
N ILE A 201 -7.78 -13.44 -7.43
CA ILE A 201 -9.20 -13.10 -7.26
C ILE A 201 -9.43 -11.74 -6.61
N ALA A 202 -8.41 -11.20 -5.92
CA ALA A 202 -8.45 -9.94 -5.17
C ALA A 202 -7.39 -8.97 -5.70
N MET A 203 -7.66 -7.69 -5.61
CA MET A 203 -6.71 -6.64 -6.06
C MET A 203 -6.22 -6.88 -7.49
N LYS A 204 -7.10 -7.31 -8.38
CA LYS A 204 -6.76 -7.74 -9.75
C LYS A 204 -6.02 -6.67 -10.52
N ALA A 205 -6.43 -5.42 -10.37
CA ALA A 205 -5.88 -4.28 -11.10
C ALA A 205 -4.56 -3.72 -10.55
N THR A 206 -3.90 -4.43 -9.60
CA THR A 206 -2.60 -3.98 -9.09
C THR A 206 -1.42 -4.26 -10.03
N GLY A 207 -1.61 -5.08 -11.06
CA GLY A 207 -0.55 -5.45 -12.00
C GLY A 207 0.70 -5.99 -11.31
N SER A 208 0.51 -6.92 -10.35
CA SER A 208 1.60 -7.43 -9.50
C SER A 208 2.35 -8.59 -10.19
N HIS A 209 2.74 -8.39 -11.44
CA HIS A 209 3.46 -9.37 -12.28
C HIS A 209 4.88 -9.63 -11.81
N ASP A 210 5.55 -10.57 -12.47
CA ASP A 210 6.95 -10.92 -12.20
C ASP A 210 7.90 -9.94 -12.89
N LEU A 211 8.90 -9.47 -12.13
CA LEU A 211 10.08 -8.76 -12.64
C LEU A 211 11.19 -9.78 -12.89
N VAL A 212 11.69 -9.85 -14.11
CA VAL A 212 12.78 -10.74 -14.51
C VAL A 212 14.03 -9.93 -14.82
N LEU A 213 15.15 -10.37 -14.25
CA LEU A 213 16.46 -9.75 -14.43
C LEU A 213 17.40 -10.75 -15.10
N THR A 214 17.87 -10.39 -16.29
CA THR A 214 18.79 -11.22 -17.09
C THR A 214 20.02 -10.39 -17.45
N ASN A 215 21.12 -10.66 -16.77
CA ASN A 215 22.38 -9.92 -16.91
C ASN A 215 22.21 -8.40 -16.79
N ALA A 216 21.34 -7.95 -15.89
CA ALA A 216 21.12 -6.53 -15.64
C ALA A 216 22.42 -5.89 -15.10
N LYS A 217 23.01 -5.01 -15.91
CA LYS A 217 24.28 -4.35 -15.59
C LYS A 217 24.02 -3.04 -14.86
N LEU A 218 24.66 -2.87 -13.70
CA LEU A 218 24.53 -1.70 -12.85
C LEU A 218 25.90 -1.12 -12.52
N LYS A 219 25.96 0.21 -12.30
CA LYS A 219 27.14 0.89 -11.74
C LYS A 219 27.27 0.56 -10.26
N ARG A 220 28.42 0.90 -9.64
CA ARG A 220 28.71 0.61 -8.23
C ARG A 220 27.76 1.29 -7.26
N ASP A 221 27.38 2.52 -7.54
CA ASP A 221 26.50 3.38 -6.75
C ASP A 221 25.03 2.92 -6.73
N HIS A 222 24.62 2.05 -7.66
CA HIS A 222 23.30 1.44 -7.65
C HIS A 222 23.08 0.40 -6.52
N LEU A 223 24.10 -0.03 -5.80
CA LEU A 223 23.95 -0.68 -4.51
C LEU A 223 23.63 0.39 -3.46
N VAL A 224 22.35 0.58 -3.19
CA VAL A 224 21.85 1.69 -2.36
C VAL A 224 21.84 1.37 -0.86
N ALA A 225 21.80 0.09 -0.48
CA ALA A 225 21.88 -0.33 0.92
C ALA A 225 22.34 -1.77 1.07
N TYR A 226 22.99 -2.07 2.20
CA TYR A 226 23.16 -3.45 2.69
C TYR A 226 22.05 -3.77 3.69
N LEU A 227 21.41 -4.93 3.51
CA LEU A 227 20.39 -5.40 4.44
C LEU A 227 21.02 -6.17 5.60
N LYS A 228 20.73 -5.75 6.81
CA LYS A 228 21.19 -6.46 8.03
C LYS A 228 20.18 -7.57 8.35
N PRO A 229 20.61 -8.86 8.37
CA PRO A 229 19.73 -9.96 8.76
C PRO A 229 19.11 -9.72 10.15
N GLY A 230 17.82 -9.97 10.29
CA GLY A 230 17.09 -9.82 11.56
C GLY A 230 16.78 -8.38 12.00
N HIS A 231 17.41 -7.37 11.41
CA HIS A 231 17.12 -5.98 11.74
C HIS A 231 15.99 -5.45 10.85
N LYS A 232 14.85 -5.13 11.46
CA LYS A 232 13.70 -4.51 10.78
C LYS A 232 13.31 -3.28 11.58
N PRO A 233 13.67 -2.08 11.13
CA PRO A 233 13.27 -0.84 11.78
C PRO A 233 11.75 -0.70 11.82
N ALA A 234 11.25 0.14 12.72
CA ALA A 234 9.87 0.55 12.69
C ALA A 234 9.58 1.28 11.38
N ALA A 235 8.45 0.98 10.77
CA ALA A 235 8.09 1.46 9.43
C ALA A 235 6.68 2.05 9.43
N GLY A 236 6.56 3.30 9.89
CA GLY A 236 5.27 4.01 9.95
C GLY A 236 4.59 4.09 8.58
N TRP A 237 5.36 4.20 7.51
CA TRP A 237 4.85 4.22 6.14
C TRP A 237 4.01 3.00 5.76
N LEU A 238 4.20 1.83 6.40
CA LEU A 238 3.38 0.64 6.18
C LEU A 238 1.92 0.83 6.63
N LEU A 239 1.59 1.89 7.37
CA LEU A 239 0.21 2.23 7.70
C LEU A 239 -0.64 2.59 6.47
N HIS A 240 -0.03 2.79 5.29
CA HIS A 240 -0.79 2.89 4.03
C HIS A 240 -1.61 1.61 3.76
N ILE A 241 -1.16 0.46 4.24
CA ILE A 241 -1.85 -0.84 4.09
C ILE A 241 -3.19 -0.83 4.82
N PRO A 242 -3.26 -0.67 6.17
CA PRO A 242 -4.53 -0.63 6.87
C PRO A 242 -5.41 0.55 6.42
N ALA A 243 -4.84 1.69 6.03
CA ALA A 243 -5.60 2.82 5.48
C ALA A 243 -6.32 2.45 4.16
N CYS A 244 -5.66 1.71 3.27
CA CYS A 244 -6.27 1.19 2.04
C CYS A 244 -7.48 0.29 2.37
N TYR A 245 -7.33 -0.68 3.26
CA TYR A 245 -8.41 -1.62 3.59
C TYR A 245 -9.55 -0.97 4.36
N LEU A 246 -9.25 0.02 5.20
CA LEU A 246 -10.29 0.85 5.83
C LEU A 246 -11.07 1.66 4.78
N GLY A 247 -10.41 2.21 3.77
CA GLY A 247 -11.08 2.90 2.66
C GLY A 247 -12.04 1.99 1.88
N ILE A 248 -11.63 0.75 1.58
CA ILE A 248 -12.51 -0.26 0.96
C ILE A 248 -13.72 -0.56 1.87
N ALA A 249 -13.49 -0.71 3.17
CA ALA A 249 -14.56 -0.97 4.13
C ALA A 249 -15.55 0.21 4.22
N LYS A 250 -15.05 1.46 4.17
CA LYS A 250 -15.90 2.66 4.11
C LYS A 250 -16.74 2.71 2.83
N ALA A 251 -16.17 2.35 1.69
CA ALA A 251 -16.93 2.25 0.43
C ALA A 251 -18.06 1.20 0.54
N ALA A 252 -17.78 0.05 1.15
CA ALA A 252 -18.77 -0.98 1.40
C ALA A 252 -19.87 -0.51 2.36
N GLN A 253 -19.50 0.18 3.43
CA GLN A 253 -20.44 0.76 4.38
C GLN A 253 -21.34 1.81 3.72
N GLN A 254 -20.77 2.74 2.95
CA GLN A 254 -21.53 3.76 2.22
C GLN A 254 -22.55 3.13 1.26
N TYR A 255 -22.13 2.09 0.54
CA TYR A 255 -23.02 1.35 -0.35
C TYR A 255 -24.17 0.67 0.41
N ALA A 256 -23.87 -0.01 1.53
CA ALA A 256 -24.87 -0.69 2.34
C ALA A 256 -25.88 0.30 2.98
N ILE A 257 -25.43 1.46 3.45
CA ILE A 257 -26.29 2.53 3.98
C ILE A 257 -27.21 3.04 2.88
N HIS A 258 -26.64 3.39 1.71
CA HIS A 258 -27.44 3.84 0.58
C HIS A 258 -28.50 2.79 0.16
N PHE A 259 -28.09 1.53 0.06
CA PHE A 259 -29.02 0.45 -0.24
C PHE A 259 -30.11 0.33 0.82
N ALA A 260 -29.77 0.36 2.11
CA ALA A 260 -30.72 0.20 3.20
C ALA A 260 -31.75 1.36 3.25
N THR A 261 -31.33 2.58 2.92
CA THR A 261 -32.20 3.78 2.93
C THR A 261 -33.02 3.98 1.67
N THR A 262 -32.75 3.22 0.59
CA THR A 262 -33.47 3.35 -0.67
C THR A 262 -34.28 2.11 -1.05
N TYR A 263 -33.93 0.94 -0.52
CA TYR A 263 -34.62 -0.31 -0.85
C TYR A 263 -35.85 -0.53 0.02
N SER A 264 -37.01 -0.63 -0.62
CA SER A 264 -38.32 -0.89 0.00
C SER A 264 -38.95 -2.12 -0.65
N PRO A 265 -38.82 -3.33 -0.05
CA PRO A 265 -39.50 -4.51 -0.55
C PRO A 265 -41.00 -4.45 -0.25
N SER A 266 -41.83 -5.04 -1.10
CA SER A 266 -43.32 -5.04 -0.98
C SER A 266 -43.86 -5.66 0.31
N SER A 267 -43.02 -6.42 1.03
CA SER A 267 -43.40 -7.11 2.27
C SER A 267 -43.35 -6.23 3.54
N ILE A 268 -42.83 -5.01 3.44
CA ILE A 268 -42.75 -4.04 4.56
C ILE A 268 -43.22 -2.66 4.11
N GLN A 269 -43.67 -1.84 5.08
CA GLN A 269 -43.80 -0.41 4.88
C GLN A 269 -42.46 0.28 5.12
N GLY A 270 -42.10 1.25 4.26
CA GLY A 270 -40.84 1.98 4.37
C GLY A 270 -39.63 1.22 3.80
N THR A 271 -38.47 1.60 4.22
CA THR A 271 -37.19 1.03 3.75
C THR A 271 -36.63 0.00 4.75
N ILE A 272 -35.72 -0.86 4.28
CA ILE A 272 -35.11 -1.85 5.19
C ILE A 272 -34.27 -1.19 6.29
N SER A 273 -33.91 0.08 6.19
CA SER A 273 -33.21 0.82 7.27
C SER A 273 -34.03 0.96 8.55
N GLU A 274 -35.36 0.73 8.47
CA GLU A 274 -36.25 0.76 9.63
C GLU A 274 -36.32 -0.59 10.38
N ILE A 275 -35.76 -1.64 9.79
CA ILE A 275 -35.75 -2.97 10.41
C ILE A 275 -34.68 -3.03 11.51
N PRO A 276 -35.05 -3.38 12.78
CA PRO A 276 -34.10 -3.39 13.90
C PRO A 276 -32.83 -4.21 13.65
N ALA A 277 -32.94 -5.36 12.99
CA ALA A 277 -31.78 -6.21 12.65
C ALA A 277 -30.85 -5.58 11.60
N VAL A 278 -31.34 -4.66 10.75
CA VAL A 278 -30.52 -3.87 9.83
C VAL A 278 -29.86 -2.73 10.58
N GLN A 279 -30.60 -2.01 11.43
CA GLN A 279 -30.07 -0.93 12.26
C GLN A 279 -28.94 -1.42 13.16
N GLN A 280 -29.08 -2.59 13.77
CA GLN A 280 -28.02 -3.20 14.57
C GLN A 280 -26.73 -3.40 13.76
N LYS A 281 -26.82 -3.94 12.53
CA LYS A 281 -25.65 -4.14 11.65
C LYS A 281 -25.01 -2.82 11.23
N LEU A 282 -25.84 -1.84 10.89
CA LEU A 282 -25.34 -0.49 10.56
C LEU A 282 -24.60 0.15 11.75
N GLY A 283 -25.16 0.01 12.95
CA GLY A 283 -24.52 0.48 14.19
C GLY A 283 -23.20 -0.24 14.48
N GLU A 284 -23.15 -1.55 14.26
CA GLU A 284 -21.93 -2.34 14.43
C GLU A 284 -20.83 -1.95 13.41
N MET A 285 -21.20 -1.71 12.15
CA MET A 285 -20.26 -1.20 11.13
C MET A 285 -19.70 0.17 11.53
N GLU A 286 -20.54 1.08 12.01
CA GLU A 286 -20.13 2.41 12.45
C GLU A 286 -19.18 2.34 13.65
N LEU A 287 -19.50 1.51 14.65
CA LEU A 287 -18.63 1.29 15.82
C LEU A 287 -17.24 0.81 15.41
N ARG A 288 -17.16 -0.19 14.50
CA ARG A 288 -15.90 -0.74 14.01
C ARG A 288 -15.11 0.30 13.21
N LYS A 289 -15.79 1.08 12.36
CA LYS A 289 -15.17 2.18 11.61
C LYS A 289 -14.53 3.20 12.56
N LEU A 290 -15.27 3.66 13.56
CA LEU A 290 -14.77 4.63 14.56
C LEU A 290 -13.54 4.08 15.31
N GLN A 291 -13.56 2.81 15.75
CA GLN A 291 -12.42 2.18 16.39
C GLN A 291 -11.19 2.13 15.45
N CYS A 292 -11.38 1.77 14.17
CA CYS A 292 -10.31 1.75 13.18
C CYS A 292 -9.71 3.14 12.95
N GLU A 293 -10.55 4.15 12.75
CA GLU A 293 -10.13 5.54 12.55
C GLU A 293 -9.33 6.07 13.72
N HIS A 294 -9.87 5.93 14.94
CA HIS A 294 -9.18 6.40 16.14
C HIS A 294 -7.83 5.70 16.33
N PHE A 295 -7.75 4.39 16.16
CA PHE A 295 -6.51 3.67 16.34
C PHE A 295 -5.49 4.02 15.26
N LEU A 296 -5.86 3.98 13.98
CA LEU A 296 -5.00 4.30 12.86
C LEU A 296 -4.47 5.74 12.92
N TYR A 297 -5.38 6.69 13.14
CA TYR A 297 -5.05 8.11 13.10
C TYR A 297 -4.23 8.56 14.31
N SER A 298 -4.54 8.05 15.51
CA SER A 298 -3.77 8.38 16.70
C SER A 298 -2.32 7.91 16.61
N VAL A 299 -2.11 6.69 16.09
CA VAL A 299 -0.75 6.14 15.92
C VAL A 299 0.02 6.87 14.82
N ALA A 300 -0.65 7.26 13.73
CA ALA A 300 0.00 8.04 12.67
C ALA A 300 0.39 9.46 13.16
N LYS A 301 -0.46 10.15 13.92
CA LYS A 301 -0.13 11.43 14.55
C LYS A 301 1.03 11.29 15.54
N LYS A 302 0.98 10.28 16.40
CA LYS A 302 2.06 9.97 17.33
C LYS A 302 3.39 9.76 16.60
N TRP A 303 3.39 9.07 15.45
CA TRP A 303 4.58 8.93 14.61
C TRP A 303 5.13 10.28 14.15
N ASP A 304 4.26 11.15 13.65
CA ASP A 304 4.66 12.47 13.15
C ASP A 304 5.23 13.38 14.26
N GLU A 305 4.69 13.29 15.48
CA GLU A 305 5.06 14.09 16.65
C GLU A 305 6.28 13.53 17.41
N THR A 306 6.77 12.34 17.04
CA THR A 306 7.78 11.62 17.81
C THR A 306 9.15 11.70 17.13
N SER A 307 10.24 11.79 17.93
CA SER A 307 11.61 11.72 17.43
C SER A 307 11.96 10.36 16.84
N GLU A 308 12.99 10.30 15.99
CA GLU A 308 13.40 9.08 15.29
C GLU A 308 13.71 7.92 16.27
N ASP A 309 14.38 8.19 17.37
CA ASP A 309 14.73 7.17 18.38
C ASP A 309 13.49 6.53 18.99
N ILE A 310 12.48 7.33 19.32
CA ILE A 310 11.23 6.84 19.88
C ILE A 310 10.41 6.10 18.81
N ARG A 311 10.43 6.55 17.56
CA ARG A 311 9.75 5.85 16.45
C ARG A 311 10.18 4.39 16.34
N GLN A 312 11.45 4.06 16.62
CA GLN A 312 11.93 2.67 16.60
C GLN A 312 11.22 1.77 17.64
N THR A 313 10.75 2.33 18.74
CA THR A 313 9.98 1.60 19.75
C THR A 313 8.52 1.35 19.38
N MET A 314 7.98 2.06 18.37
CA MET A 314 6.59 1.98 17.94
C MET A 314 6.25 0.74 17.08
N LYS A 315 7.23 -0.08 16.72
CA LYS A 315 7.01 -1.25 15.83
C LYS A 315 5.88 -2.17 16.27
N PRO A 316 5.74 -2.57 17.56
CA PRO A 316 4.62 -3.41 18.01
C PRO A 316 3.27 -2.71 17.82
N GLU A 317 3.20 -1.41 18.12
CA GLU A 317 1.98 -0.61 17.98
C GLU A 317 1.55 -0.46 16.52
N LEU A 318 2.49 -0.15 15.61
CA LEU A 318 2.25 -0.09 14.16
C LEU A 318 1.72 -1.43 13.62
N SER A 319 2.29 -2.54 14.09
CA SER A 319 1.84 -3.89 13.70
C SER A 319 0.44 -4.20 14.23
N ALA A 320 0.13 -3.78 15.47
CA ALA A 320 -1.19 -3.93 16.07
C ALA A 320 -2.27 -3.14 15.31
N VAL A 321 -1.95 -1.92 14.85
CA VAL A 321 -2.85 -1.14 13.97
C VAL A 321 -3.17 -1.91 12.72
N LYS A 322 -2.15 -2.43 12.00
CA LYS A 322 -2.39 -3.21 10.77
C LYS A 322 -3.29 -4.41 11.03
N LEU A 323 -3.00 -5.20 12.04
CA LEU A 323 -3.78 -6.39 12.37
C LEU A 323 -5.22 -6.02 12.71
N SER A 324 -5.43 -5.07 13.61
CA SER A 324 -6.75 -4.66 14.08
C SER A 324 -7.60 -4.06 12.95
N VAL A 325 -7.06 -3.08 12.23
CA VAL A 325 -7.81 -2.34 11.21
C VAL A 325 -8.16 -3.24 10.01
N VAL A 326 -7.25 -4.10 9.56
CA VAL A 326 -7.52 -5.02 8.45
C VAL A 326 -8.62 -6.02 8.82
N ASN A 327 -8.53 -6.66 9.99
CA ASN A 327 -9.54 -7.63 10.40
C ASN A 327 -10.92 -6.98 10.61
N GLN A 328 -10.99 -5.80 11.23
CA GLN A 328 -12.25 -5.07 11.39
C GLN A 328 -12.81 -4.59 10.04
N SER A 329 -11.96 -4.22 9.08
CA SER A 329 -12.38 -3.87 7.72
C SER A 329 -13.06 -5.03 7.00
N ILE A 330 -12.56 -6.26 7.19
CA ILE A 330 -13.20 -7.48 6.66
C ILE A 330 -14.61 -7.65 7.26
N GLU A 331 -14.74 -7.48 8.58
CA GLU A 331 -16.03 -7.61 9.25
C GLU A 331 -17.03 -6.53 8.83
N ILE A 332 -16.59 -5.30 8.60
CA ILE A 332 -17.44 -4.23 8.05
C ILE A 332 -17.99 -4.63 6.68
N VAL A 333 -17.15 -5.18 5.80
CA VAL A 333 -17.58 -5.64 4.47
C VAL A 333 -18.54 -6.82 4.56
N ASP A 334 -18.30 -7.76 5.46
CA ASP A 334 -19.21 -8.91 5.69
C ASP A 334 -20.58 -8.45 6.21
N LEU A 335 -20.63 -7.47 7.10
CA LEU A 335 -21.89 -6.86 7.57
C LEU A 335 -22.63 -6.14 6.43
N ALA A 336 -21.90 -5.40 5.58
CA ALA A 336 -22.49 -4.75 4.40
C ALA A 336 -23.14 -5.76 3.46
N MET A 337 -22.47 -6.89 3.19
CA MET A 337 -23.04 -7.97 2.35
C MET A 337 -24.30 -8.61 2.99
N ARG A 338 -24.33 -8.77 4.31
CA ARG A 338 -25.50 -9.28 5.04
C ARG A 338 -26.71 -8.33 4.97
N ILE A 339 -26.48 -7.01 4.95
CA ILE A 339 -27.55 -6.02 4.78
C ILE A 339 -28.13 -6.08 3.37
N VAL A 340 -27.28 -6.17 2.35
CA VAL A 340 -27.70 -6.21 0.93
C VAL A 340 -28.25 -7.58 0.54
N GLY A 341 -27.88 -8.63 1.27
CA GLY A 341 -28.31 -10.00 1.04
C GLY A 341 -27.73 -10.61 -0.25
N ALA A 342 -28.42 -11.57 -0.86
CA ALA A 342 -27.93 -12.31 -2.02
C ALA A 342 -27.54 -11.43 -3.23
N ARG A 343 -28.10 -10.23 -3.33
CA ARG A 343 -27.72 -9.26 -4.38
C ARG A 343 -26.25 -8.83 -4.31
N SER A 344 -25.64 -8.88 -3.11
CA SER A 344 -24.22 -8.57 -2.93
C SER A 344 -23.28 -9.52 -3.67
N LEU A 345 -23.73 -10.71 -4.01
CA LEU A 345 -22.96 -11.72 -4.74
C LEU A 345 -22.98 -11.54 -6.27
N SER A 346 -23.83 -10.64 -6.78
CA SER A 346 -23.86 -10.35 -8.21
C SER A 346 -22.54 -9.74 -8.68
N LYS A 347 -22.00 -10.19 -9.82
CA LYS A 347 -20.82 -9.58 -10.44
C LYS A 347 -20.94 -8.07 -10.70
N LYS A 348 -22.19 -7.58 -10.91
CA LYS A 348 -22.49 -6.15 -11.11
C LYS A 348 -22.55 -5.35 -9.81
N ASN A 349 -22.55 -6.02 -8.64
CA ASN A 349 -22.62 -5.35 -7.34
C ASN A 349 -21.19 -5.06 -6.84
N PRO A 350 -20.85 -3.85 -6.43
CA PRO A 350 -19.48 -3.51 -6.01
C PRO A 350 -19.04 -4.25 -4.75
N LEU A 351 -19.97 -4.72 -3.91
CA LEU A 351 -19.64 -5.43 -2.67
C LEU A 351 -18.88 -6.74 -2.94
N GLN A 352 -19.13 -7.45 -4.04
CA GLN A 352 -18.38 -8.66 -4.37
C GLN A 352 -16.88 -8.35 -4.63
N ARG A 353 -16.57 -7.18 -5.22
CA ARG A 353 -15.18 -6.71 -5.37
C ARG A 353 -14.59 -6.34 -4.01
N TYR A 354 -15.27 -5.51 -3.23
CA TYR A 354 -14.82 -5.13 -1.89
C TYR A 354 -14.58 -6.33 -0.98
N TYR A 355 -15.45 -7.35 -1.07
CA TYR A 355 -15.32 -8.61 -0.34
C TYR A 355 -14.05 -9.38 -0.68
N ARG A 356 -13.69 -9.45 -1.95
CA ARG A 356 -12.45 -10.11 -2.39
C ARG A 356 -11.23 -9.27 -2.01
N ASP A 357 -11.26 -7.98 -2.33
CA ASP A 357 -10.14 -7.07 -2.19
C ASP A 357 -9.72 -6.88 -0.73
N VAL A 358 -10.68 -6.70 0.20
CA VAL A 358 -10.36 -6.50 1.61
C VAL A 358 -9.58 -7.67 2.23
N ARG A 359 -9.73 -8.89 1.69
CA ARG A 359 -9.03 -10.09 2.18
C ARG A 359 -7.56 -10.14 1.79
N ALA A 360 -7.14 -9.42 0.77
CA ALA A 360 -5.72 -9.30 0.43
C ALA A 360 -4.90 -8.70 1.58
N GLY A 361 -5.53 -7.91 2.46
CA GLY A 361 -4.90 -7.32 3.64
C GLY A 361 -4.34 -8.34 4.64
N LEU A 362 -4.92 -9.55 4.70
CA LEU A 362 -4.42 -10.64 5.53
C LEU A 362 -3.00 -11.10 5.12
N HIS A 363 -2.66 -10.91 3.85
CA HIS A 363 -1.40 -11.38 3.26
C HIS A 363 -0.37 -10.26 3.08
N ASN A 364 -0.70 -9.02 3.43
CA ASN A 364 0.27 -7.92 3.47
C ASN A 364 1.05 -7.90 4.79
N PRO A 365 2.34 -7.51 4.77
CA PRO A 365 3.16 -7.45 5.97
C PRO A 365 2.74 -6.30 6.91
N PRO A 366 2.95 -6.46 8.25
CA PRO A 366 3.37 -7.69 8.90
C PRO A 366 2.25 -8.72 8.98
N MET A 367 2.59 -10.01 9.02
CA MET A 367 1.63 -11.09 9.19
C MET A 367 1.05 -11.12 10.60
N ASP A 368 -0.17 -11.60 10.75
CA ASP A 368 -0.91 -11.60 12.02
C ASP A 368 -0.20 -12.45 13.10
N ASP A 369 0.33 -13.63 12.74
CA ASP A 369 1.11 -14.50 13.63
C ASP A 369 2.37 -13.81 14.16
N MET A 370 3.10 -13.11 13.29
CA MET A 370 4.30 -12.35 13.67
C MET A 370 3.96 -11.17 14.59
N THR A 371 2.84 -10.51 14.33
CA THR A 371 2.37 -9.39 15.15
C THR A 371 2.02 -9.85 16.55
N LEU A 372 1.20 -10.91 16.69
CA LEU A 372 0.79 -11.45 17.98
C LEU A 372 1.99 -11.96 18.79
N SER A 373 2.93 -12.67 18.15
CA SER A 373 4.17 -13.11 18.80
C SER A 373 5.02 -11.93 19.30
N SER A 374 5.12 -10.85 18.52
CA SER A 374 5.86 -9.65 18.91
C SER A 374 5.22 -8.93 20.11
N LEU A 375 3.89 -8.81 20.10
CA LEU A 375 3.14 -8.21 21.21
C LEU A 375 3.27 -9.04 22.51
N ALA A 376 3.17 -10.36 22.41
CA ALA A 376 3.37 -11.25 23.56
C ALA A 376 4.79 -11.11 24.12
N THR A 377 5.81 -11.10 23.26
CA THR A 377 7.20 -10.92 23.68
C THR A 377 7.41 -9.61 24.44
N LYS A 378 6.84 -8.51 23.92
CA LYS A 378 6.90 -7.20 24.58
C LYS A 378 6.26 -7.25 25.96
N SER A 379 5.03 -7.76 26.07
CA SER A 379 4.30 -7.85 27.33
C SER A 379 5.03 -8.70 28.38
N ILE A 380 5.64 -9.81 27.98
CA ILE A 380 6.45 -10.67 28.86
C ILE A 380 7.70 -9.93 29.36
N GLN A 381 8.37 -9.18 28.48
CA GLN A 381 9.57 -8.42 28.83
C GLN A 381 9.30 -7.29 29.81
N GLU A 382 8.14 -6.63 29.71
CA GLU A 382 7.71 -5.55 30.61
C GLU A 382 7.37 -6.04 32.04
N HIS A 383 7.21 -7.36 32.22
CA HIS A 383 6.87 -7.99 33.51
C HIS A 383 8.04 -8.77 34.13
N ARG A 384 9.22 -8.76 33.49
CA ARG A 384 10.47 -9.35 34.01
C ARG A 384 11.41 -8.28 34.57
#